data_fa486984fd0539eae4566008eecb3ed5
#
_entry.id   fa486984fd0539eae4566008eecb3ed5
#
_cell.length_a   1.000
_cell.length_b   1.000
_cell.length_c   1.000
_cell.angle_alpha   90.00
_cell.angle_beta   90.00
_cell.angle_gamma   90.00
#
_symmetry.space_group_name_H-M   'P 1'
#
loop_
_entity.id
_entity.type
_entity.pdbx_description
1 polymer ?
#
loop_
_entity_poly.entity_id
_entity_poly.type
_entity_poly.pdbx_seq_one_letter_code
_entity_poly.pdbx_strand_id
1 'polypeptide(L)'
;TRTLKDAINEAMRDWATNIETTFYCIGSVMGPHPYPTMVRDFQKIIGEETKEQMKEIEGKLPDAVFACVGGGSNAMGMFYDFIPDESVRLIGVEAAGRGIDTLDHAATIAKGSKGIFHGMKSLFLQNEEGQIDPVYSISAGLDYPGIGPEHAHLHEIGRAEYVSITDEQAVKAFEYLSKTEGVIPAIESSHAVAAAMEIVPTMSKDPVSYTHLRAHETRGNL
;
A
#
# COMPACT_ATOMS: atom_id res chain seq x y z
N THR A 1 -14.85 15.05 -9.85
CA THR A 1 -14.23 13.87 -10.52
C THR A 1 -14.62 12.55 -9.85
N ARG A 2 -15.03 12.52 -8.58
CA ARG A 2 -15.41 11.32 -7.82
C ARG A 2 -14.22 10.39 -7.49
N THR A 3 -13.04 10.95 -7.27
CA THR A 3 -11.86 10.19 -6.83
C THR A 3 -11.72 10.19 -5.30
N LEU A 4 -10.91 9.30 -4.74
CA LEU A 4 -10.55 9.31 -3.33
C LEU A 4 -9.91 10.65 -2.91
N LYS A 5 -9.06 11.22 -3.76
CA LYS A 5 -8.46 12.55 -3.53
C LYS A 5 -9.52 13.64 -3.34
N ASP A 6 -10.57 13.65 -4.16
CA ASP A 6 -11.63 14.65 -4.05
C ASP A 6 -12.44 14.48 -2.76
N ALA A 7 -12.71 13.25 -2.35
CA ALA A 7 -13.38 12.97 -1.08
C ALA A 7 -12.56 13.47 0.12
N ILE A 8 -11.24 13.24 0.12
CA ILE A 8 -10.34 13.74 1.17
C ILE A 8 -10.31 15.28 1.16
N ASN A 9 -10.25 15.91 -0.02
CA ASN A 9 -10.29 17.36 -0.14
C ASN A 9 -11.54 17.96 0.53
N GLU A 10 -12.73 17.38 0.28
CA GLU A 10 -13.97 17.85 0.87
C GLU A 10 -14.01 17.62 2.38
N ALA A 11 -13.58 16.43 2.84
CA ALA A 11 -13.51 16.13 4.27
C ALA A 11 -12.59 17.10 5.02
N MET A 12 -11.41 17.41 4.44
CA MET A 12 -10.47 18.37 5.06
C MET A 12 -10.99 19.81 5.04
N ARG A 13 -11.71 20.21 3.99
CA ARG A 13 -12.35 21.56 3.93
C ARG A 13 -13.43 21.69 4.99
N ASP A 14 -14.30 20.68 5.12
CA ASP A 14 -15.34 20.70 6.14
C ASP A 14 -14.73 20.71 7.54
N TRP A 15 -13.74 19.86 7.81
CA TRP A 15 -13.05 19.82 9.08
C TRP A 15 -12.40 21.17 9.43
N ALA A 16 -11.66 21.78 8.50
CA ALA A 16 -11.01 23.06 8.73
C ALA A 16 -12.02 24.22 8.95
N THR A 17 -13.18 24.14 8.31
CA THR A 17 -14.25 25.15 8.43
C THR A 17 -15.02 25.00 9.74
N ASN A 18 -15.28 23.78 10.19
CA ASN A 18 -16.15 23.44 11.29
C ASN A 18 -15.40 22.72 12.43
N ILE A 19 -14.16 23.12 12.72
CA ILE A 19 -13.23 22.40 13.61
C ILE A 19 -13.78 22.17 15.05
N GLU A 20 -14.67 23.04 15.52
CA GLU A 20 -15.27 22.90 16.86
C GLU A 20 -16.34 21.80 16.94
N THR A 21 -16.93 21.42 15.81
CA THR A 21 -18.05 20.48 15.75
C THR A 21 -17.80 19.27 14.85
N THR A 22 -16.71 19.29 14.09
CA THR A 22 -16.35 18.22 13.13
C THR A 22 -15.07 17.55 13.57
N PHE A 23 -15.09 16.21 13.66
CA PHE A 23 -13.92 15.38 13.88
C PHE A 23 -13.49 14.74 12.56
N TYR A 24 -12.21 14.94 12.18
CA TYR A 24 -11.65 14.29 11.01
C TYR A 24 -11.24 12.85 11.34
N CYS A 25 -11.83 11.88 10.65
CA CYS A 25 -11.54 10.46 10.81
C CYS A 25 -10.98 9.92 9.50
N ILE A 26 -9.75 9.46 9.50
CA ILE A 26 -9.08 8.85 8.35
C ILE A 26 -8.55 7.47 8.71
N GLY A 27 -8.72 6.50 7.80
CA GLY A 27 -8.26 5.11 7.95
C GLY A 27 -6.96 4.80 7.22
N SER A 28 -6.16 5.81 6.84
CA SER A 28 -4.88 5.60 6.17
C SER A 28 -3.72 6.25 6.92
N VAL A 29 -2.48 5.78 6.65
CA VAL A 29 -1.23 6.33 7.22
C VAL A 29 -0.82 7.64 6.52
N MET A 30 -1.78 8.46 6.16
CA MET A 30 -1.64 9.73 5.45
C MET A 30 -2.17 10.89 6.28
N GLY A 31 -1.84 12.11 5.86
CA GLY A 31 -2.32 13.32 6.49
C GLY A 31 -1.37 13.87 7.57
N PRO A 32 -1.82 14.91 8.29
CA PRO A 32 -1.01 15.56 9.31
C PRO A 32 -0.81 14.65 10.52
N HIS A 33 0.26 14.92 11.28
CA HIS A 33 0.44 14.28 12.60
C HIS A 33 -0.79 14.62 13.50
N PRO A 34 -1.36 13.68 14.26
CA PRO A 34 -0.84 12.33 14.55
C PRO A 34 -1.45 11.19 13.70
N TYR A 35 -2.23 11.47 12.67
CA TYR A 35 -2.99 10.44 11.95
C TYR A 35 -2.14 9.29 11.40
N PRO A 36 -1.00 9.51 10.73
CA PRO A 36 -0.17 8.40 10.27
C PRO A 36 0.25 7.47 11.40
N THR A 37 0.67 8.03 12.53
CA THR A 37 1.08 7.27 13.72
C THR A 37 -0.09 6.48 14.32
N MET A 38 -1.25 7.12 14.49
CA MET A 38 -2.43 6.46 15.04
C MET A 38 -2.87 5.28 14.19
N VAL A 39 -2.97 5.47 12.87
CA VAL A 39 -3.41 4.40 11.95
C VAL A 39 -2.38 3.28 11.89
N ARG A 40 -1.08 3.59 11.84
CA ARG A 40 -0.02 2.59 11.96
C ARG A 40 -0.17 1.76 13.24
N ASP A 41 -0.33 2.41 14.38
CA ASP A 41 -0.39 1.73 15.68
C ASP A 41 -1.61 0.81 15.81
N PHE A 42 -2.72 1.13 15.15
CA PHE A 42 -3.86 0.22 15.05
C PHE A 42 -3.65 -0.91 14.03
N GLN A 43 -2.96 -0.64 12.93
CA GLN A 43 -2.73 -1.64 11.87
C GLN A 43 -1.56 -2.57 12.15
N LYS A 44 -0.61 -2.22 13.02
CA LYS A 44 0.61 -3.01 13.27
C LYS A 44 0.35 -4.40 13.83
N ILE A 45 -0.82 -4.67 14.40
CA ILE A 45 -1.25 -6.00 14.82
C ILE A 45 -1.11 -7.04 13.69
N ILE A 46 -1.24 -6.60 12.42
CA ILE A 46 -1.05 -7.46 11.25
C ILE A 46 0.37 -8.06 11.23
N GLY A 47 1.39 -7.24 11.42
CA GLY A 47 2.78 -7.68 11.46
C GLY A 47 3.11 -8.51 12.72
N GLU A 48 2.57 -8.10 13.87
CA GLU A 48 2.73 -8.81 15.15
C GLU A 48 2.20 -10.25 15.03
N GLU A 49 0.94 -10.43 14.61
CA GLU A 49 0.33 -11.74 14.42
C GLU A 49 1.03 -12.56 13.32
N THR A 50 1.44 -11.92 12.23
CA THR A 50 2.18 -12.60 11.17
C THR A 50 3.49 -13.19 11.68
N LYS A 51 4.24 -12.48 12.51
CA LYS A 51 5.47 -13.00 13.13
C LYS A 51 5.22 -14.24 13.99
N GLU A 52 4.18 -14.21 14.78
CA GLU A 52 3.81 -15.35 15.64
C GLU A 52 3.42 -16.56 14.79
N GLN A 53 2.53 -16.35 13.82
CA GLN A 53 2.06 -17.41 12.92
C GLN A 53 3.21 -18.02 12.09
N MET A 54 4.12 -17.19 11.55
CA MET A 54 5.27 -17.70 10.79
C MET A 54 6.22 -18.52 11.66
N LYS A 55 6.47 -18.10 12.89
CA LYS A 55 7.28 -18.88 13.84
C LYS A 55 6.61 -20.20 14.23
N GLU A 56 5.29 -20.21 14.38
CA GLU A 56 4.53 -21.42 14.71
C GLU A 56 4.53 -22.42 13.54
N ILE A 57 4.31 -21.94 12.31
CA ILE A 57 4.14 -22.78 11.12
C ILE A 57 5.49 -23.19 10.53
N GLU A 58 6.42 -22.24 10.37
CA GLU A 58 7.69 -22.42 9.65
C GLU A 58 8.91 -22.51 10.57
N GLY A 59 8.74 -22.23 11.87
CA GLY A 59 9.84 -22.20 12.84
C GLY A 59 10.81 -21.03 12.67
N LYS A 60 10.56 -20.12 11.72
CA LYS A 60 11.42 -18.96 11.41
C LYS A 60 10.60 -17.75 10.92
N LEU A 61 11.25 -16.59 10.83
CA LEU A 61 10.68 -15.44 10.14
C LEU A 61 10.69 -15.66 8.62
N PRO A 62 9.78 -15.00 7.87
CA PRO A 62 9.80 -15.08 6.41
C PRO A 62 11.04 -14.39 5.84
N ASP A 63 11.50 -14.82 4.68
CA ASP A 63 12.58 -14.17 3.93
C ASP A 63 12.10 -12.88 3.25
N ALA A 64 10.80 -12.80 2.94
CA ALA A 64 10.17 -11.60 2.38
C ALA A 64 8.70 -11.49 2.79
N VAL A 65 8.23 -10.27 2.94
CA VAL A 65 6.79 -9.93 3.08
C VAL A 65 6.38 -8.98 1.96
N PHE A 66 5.20 -9.24 1.38
CA PHE A 66 4.64 -8.46 0.27
C PHE A 66 3.33 -7.81 0.71
N ALA A 67 3.14 -6.55 0.39
CA ALA A 67 1.87 -5.87 0.62
C ALA A 67 1.60 -4.82 -0.45
N CYS A 68 0.35 -4.72 -0.92
CA CYS A 68 -0.05 -3.67 -1.86
C CYS A 68 -0.07 -2.30 -1.17
N VAL A 69 0.29 -1.26 -1.90
CA VAL A 69 0.46 0.10 -1.39
C VAL A 69 -0.27 1.11 -2.26
N GLY A 70 -1.31 1.74 -1.66
CA GLY A 70 -1.87 3.01 -2.12
C GLY A 70 -1.42 4.09 -1.15
N GLY A 71 -2.29 4.54 -0.23
CA GLY A 71 -1.85 5.35 0.92
C GLY A 71 -0.93 4.60 1.88
N GLY A 72 -1.07 3.27 1.96
CA GLY A 72 -0.11 2.36 2.56
C GLY A 72 -0.44 1.86 3.97
N SER A 73 -1.68 1.96 4.45
CA SER A 73 -2.02 1.57 5.83
C SER A 73 -1.85 0.08 6.10
N ASN A 74 -2.36 -0.79 5.21
CA ASN A 74 -2.18 -2.24 5.37
C ASN A 74 -0.71 -2.65 5.27
N ALA A 75 0.03 -2.05 4.33
CA ALA A 75 1.45 -2.33 4.16
C ALA A 75 2.27 -1.83 5.36
N MET A 76 1.96 -0.67 5.91
CA MET A 76 2.61 -0.19 7.13
C MET A 76 2.28 -1.09 8.32
N GLY A 77 1.03 -1.54 8.44
CA GLY A 77 0.62 -2.52 9.44
C GLY A 77 1.42 -3.82 9.37
N MET A 78 1.66 -4.32 8.15
CA MET A 78 2.50 -5.49 7.93
C MET A 78 3.98 -5.20 8.21
N PHE A 79 4.53 -4.09 7.71
CA PHE A 79 5.96 -3.83 7.72
C PHE A 79 6.49 -3.37 9.08
N TYR A 80 5.68 -2.63 9.84
CA TYR A 80 6.15 -1.91 11.02
C TYR A 80 6.86 -2.82 12.02
N ASP A 81 6.29 -3.97 12.31
CA ASP A 81 6.88 -4.90 13.26
C ASP A 81 8.11 -5.64 12.68
N PHE A 82 8.26 -5.70 11.36
CA PHE A 82 9.42 -6.27 10.68
C PHE A 82 10.54 -5.25 10.39
N ILE A 83 10.34 -3.95 10.66
CA ILE A 83 11.38 -2.94 10.42
C ILE A 83 12.72 -3.30 11.10
N PRO A 84 12.76 -3.76 12.37
CA PRO A 84 14.02 -4.14 13.02
C PRO A 84 14.63 -5.45 12.52
N ASP A 85 13.87 -6.28 11.80
CA ASP A 85 14.36 -7.57 11.28
C ASP A 85 14.99 -7.38 9.89
N GLU A 86 16.24 -6.95 9.83
CA GLU A 86 16.94 -6.62 8.57
C GLU A 86 17.04 -7.79 7.60
N SER A 87 16.95 -9.04 8.10
CA SER A 87 16.93 -10.25 7.26
C SER A 87 15.64 -10.42 6.46
N VAL A 88 14.55 -9.76 6.86
CA VAL A 88 13.26 -9.83 6.18
C VAL A 88 13.16 -8.71 5.14
N ARG A 89 12.99 -9.06 3.88
CA ARG A 89 12.71 -8.08 2.82
C ARG A 89 11.30 -7.57 2.95
N LEU A 90 11.13 -6.25 2.90
CA LEU A 90 9.83 -5.57 2.90
C LEU A 90 9.55 -5.07 1.49
N ILE A 91 8.52 -5.62 0.84
CA ILE A 91 8.22 -5.34 -0.57
C ILE A 91 6.83 -4.73 -0.69
N GLY A 92 6.80 -3.42 -0.90
CA GLY A 92 5.59 -2.66 -1.20
C GLY A 92 5.27 -2.72 -2.69
N VAL A 93 4.00 -2.92 -3.03
CA VAL A 93 3.58 -3.11 -4.41
C VAL A 93 2.60 -2.03 -4.82
N GLU A 94 3.03 -1.14 -5.70
CA GLU A 94 2.26 -0.03 -6.24
C GLU A 94 1.50 -0.43 -7.51
N ALA A 95 0.42 0.29 -7.80
CA ALA A 95 -0.35 0.11 -9.02
C ALA A 95 0.29 0.87 -10.19
N ALA A 96 0.83 0.14 -11.15
CA ALA A 96 1.33 0.70 -12.41
C ALA A 96 0.23 0.97 -13.44
N GLY A 97 -1.03 0.65 -13.15
CA GLY A 97 -2.14 0.88 -14.07
C GLY A 97 -1.87 0.30 -15.45
N ARG A 98 -1.83 1.17 -16.46
CA ARG A 98 -1.51 0.81 -17.86
C ARG A 98 -0.02 0.86 -18.17
N GLY A 99 0.83 1.11 -17.18
CA GLY A 99 2.28 1.18 -17.27
C GLY A 99 2.83 2.49 -16.72
N ILE A 100 3.94 2.41 -15.99
CA ILE A 100 4.57 3.57 -15.33
C ILE A 100 5.15 4.62 -16.30
N ASP A 101 5.26 4.30 -17.57
CA ASP A 101 5.70 5.24 -18.63
C ASP A 101 4.53 5.92 -19.34
N THR A 102 3.31 5.67 -18.89
CA THR A 102 2.07 6.36 -19.29
C THR A 102 1.66 7.37 -18.23
N LEU A 103 0.57 8.12 -18.47
CA LEU A 103 -0.06 8.96 -17.43
C LEU A 103 -1.08 8.19 -16.59
N ASP A 104 -1.39 6.95 -16.97
CA ASP A 104 -2.42 6.12 -16.37
C ASP A 104 -1.81 5.14 -15.35
N HIS A 105 -1.26 5.66 -14.23
CA HIS A 105 -0.73 4.86 -13.12
C HIS A 105 -0.92 5.57 -11.77
N ALA A 106 -0.69 4.86 -10.66
CA ALA A 106 -0.66 5.39 -9.29
C ALA A 106 0.65 5.03 -8.54
N ALA A 107 1.74 4.80 -9.28
CA ALA A 107 3.04 4.39 -8.75
C ALA A 107 3.82 5.59 -8.21
N THR A 108 3.52 5.99 -6.99
CA THR A 108 4.03 7.23 -6.36
C THR A 108 5.51 7.14 -5.97
N ILE A 109 5.99 6.01 -5.47
CA ILE A 109 7.42 5.83 -5.16
C ILE A 109 8.24 5.83 -6.45
N ALA A 110 7.75 5.14 -7.49
CA ALA A 110 8.47 4.99 -8.74
C ALA A 110 8.58 6.29 -9.55
N LYS A 111 7.57 7.14 -9.53
CA LYS A 111 7.45 8.32 -10.42
C LYS A 111 7.19 9.65 -9.71
N GLY A 112 6.88 9.62 -8.42
CA GLY A 112 6.55 10.83 -7.66
C GLY A 112 7.77 11.64 -7.23
N SER A 113 7.50 12.85 -6.78
CA SER A 113 8.48 13.79 -6.24
C SER A 113 8.08 14.26 -4.84
N LYS A 114 9.04 14.80 -4.08
CA LYS A 114 8.78 15.34 -2.74
C LYS A 114 7.87 16.57 -2.80
N GLY A 115 6.80 16.56 -2.03
CA GLY A 115 5.82 17.64 -1.97
C GLY A 115 5.11 17.72 -0.62
N ILE A 116 4.19 18.68 -0.54
CA ILE A 116 3.30 18.85 0.63
C ILE A 116 1.87 18.84 0.12
N PHE A 117 1.08 17.87 0.58
CA PHE A 117 -0.33 17.74 0.22
C PHE A 117 -1.10 17.07 1.35
N HIS A 118 -2.38 17.38 1.52
CA HIS A 118 -3.22 16.86 2.59
C HIS A 118 -2.58 16.94 4.00
N GLY A 119 -1.82 18.03 4.27
CA GLY A 119 -1.21 18.27 5.58
C GLY A 119 0.02 17.42 5.91
N MET A 120 0.59 16.71 4.95
CA MET A 120 1.81 15.91 5.12
C MET A 120 2.87 16.28 4.08
N LYS A 121 4.15 16.05 4.44
CA LYS A 121 5.27 16.04 3.52
C LYS A 121 5.59 14.59 3.17
N SER A 122 5.54 14.26 1.87
CA SER A 122 5.77 12.91 1.38
C SER A 122 6.17 12.92 -0.10
N LEU A 123 6.01 11.79 -0.79
CA LEU A 123 6.10 11.69 -2.25
C LEU A 123 4.69 11.77 -2.86
N PHE A 124 4.59 12.49 -3.97
CA PHE A 124 3.33 12.68 -4.70
C PHE A 124 3.57 12.63 -6.20
N LEU A 125 2.57 12.15 -6.92
CA LEU A 125 2.47 12.33 -8.36
C LEU A 125 2.00 13.76 -8.61
N GLN A 126 2.92 14.62 -9.06
CA GLN A 126 2.70 16.04 -9.26
C GLN A 126 3.58 16.56 -10.40
N ASN A 127 3.10 17.62 -11.06
CA ASN A 127 3.84 18.31 -12.09
C ASN A 127 4.91 19.27 -11.51
N GLU A 128 5.64 19.97 -12.38
CA GLU A 128 6.71 20.90 -11.98
C GLU A 128 6.21 22.08 -11.14
N GLU A 129 4.94 22.47 -11.29
CA GLU A 129 4.29 23.51 -10.51
C GLU A 129 3.73 23.00 -9.15
N GLY A 130 3.92 21.72 -8.85
CA GLY A 130 3.42 21.09 -7.63
C GLY A 130 1.91 20.80 -7.62
N GLN A 131 1.28 20.80 -8.80
CA GLN A 131 -0.11 20.38 -8.92
C GLN A 131 -0.19 18.86 -8.98
N ILE A 132 -1.11 18.31 -8.21
CA ILE A 132 -1.31 16.86 -8.12
C ILE A 132 -1.89 16.32 -9.43
N ASP A 133 -1.18 15.39 -10.03
CA ASP A 133 -1.61 14.74 -11.26
C ASP A 133 -2.80 13.81 -11.03
N PRO A 134 -3.64 13.60 -12.04
CA PRO A 134 -4.62 12.53 -12.02
C PRO A 134 -3.92 11.17 -11.99
N VAL A 135 -4.53 10.21 -11.32
CA VAL A 135 -4.01 8.84 -11.22
C VAL A 135 -5.01 7.85 -11.77
N TYR A 136 -4.54 6.67 -12.10
CA TYR A 136 -5.37 5.58 -12.61
C TYR A 136 -4.89 4.22 -12.12
N SER A 137 -5.82 3.39 -11.72
CA SER A 137 -5.65 1.96 -11.44
C SER A 137 -6.98 1.25 -11.59
N ILE A 138 -6.97 -0.02 -11.99
CA ILE A 138 -8.14 -0.89 -11.89
C ILE A 138 -8.56 -1.10 -10.44
N SER A 139 -7.64 -0.89 -9.49
CA SER A 139 -7.85 -1.00 -8.06
C SER A 139 -8.22 0.34 -7.45
N ALA A 140 -9.48 0.54 -7.07
CA ALA A 140 -9.94 1.77 -6.43
C ALA A 140 -9.20 2.06 -5.12
N GLY A 141 -8.81 1.03 -4.37
CA GLY A 141 -8.07 1.18 -3.11
C GLY A 141 -6.60 1.56 -3.26
N LEU A 142 -6.04 1.49 -4.48
CA LEU A 142 -4.68 1.93 -4.79
C LEU A 142 -4.64 3.23 -5.60
N ASP A 143 -5.80 3.80 -5.92
CA ASP A 143 -5.96 4.98 -6.77
C ASP A 143 -5.79 6.28 -5.96
N TYR A 144 -4.58 6.54 -5.49
CA TYR A 144 -4.22 7.74 -4.72
C TYR A 144 -2.86 8.29 -5.18
N PRO A 145 -2.73 9.61 -5.41
CA PRO A 145 -1.53 10.21 -5.98
C PRO A 145 -0.42 10.52 -4.97
N GLY A 146 -0.37 9.82 -3.86
CA GLY A 146 0.60 10.03 -2.80
C GLY A 146 0.82 8.77 -1.98
N ILE A 147 1.77 8.82 -1.07
CA ILE A 147 2.09 7.71 -0.17
C ILE A 147 2.29 8.21 1.26
N GLY A 148 2.03 7.38 2.25
CA GLY A 148 2.28 7.71 3.64
C GLY A 148 3.73 8.11 3.90
N PRO A 149 3.99 9.11 4.77
CA PRO A 149 5.34 9.64 5.00
C PRO A 149 6.32 8.59 5.56
N GLU A 150 5.85 7.61 6.31
CA GLU A 150 6.71 6.52 6.81
C GLU A 150 7.16 5.60 5.66
N HIS A 151 6.31 5.33 4.66
CA HIS A 151 6.72 4.59 3.46
C HIS A 151 7.77 5.36 2.67
N ALA A 152 7.57 6.66 2.46
CA ALA A 152 8.56 7.50 1.80
C ALA A 152 9.91 7.47 2.54
N HIS A 153 9.89 7.48 3.88
CA HIS A 153 11.09 7.36 4.71
C HIS A 153 11.75 5.97 4.58
N LEU A 154 10.98 4.88 4.67
CA LEU A 154 11.52 3.52 4.51
C LEU A 154 12.16 3.31 3.14
N HIS A 155 11.59 3.90 2.09
CA HIS A 155 12.18 3.92 0.76
C HIS A 155 13.50 4.72 0.75
N GLU A 156 13.51 5.93 1.30
CA GLU A 156 14.69 6.82 1.30
C GLU A 156 15.89 6.20 2.03
N ILE A 157 15.66 5.49 3.12
CA ILE A 157 16.74 4.80 3.87
C ILE A 157 17.05 3.39 3.33
N GLY A 158 16.37 2.93 2.30
CA GLY A 158 16.57 1.61 1.69
C GLY A 158 16.10 0.43 2.55
N ARG A 159 15.21 0.66 3.55
CA ARG A 159 14.69 -0.43 4.38
C ARG A 159 13.58 -1.21 3.71
N ALA A 160 12.79 -0.58 2.87
CA ALA A 160 11.73 -1.23 2.09
C ALA A 160 11.95 -1.00 0.60
N GLU A 161 11.68 -2.06 -0.17
CA GLU A 161 11.68 -2.05 -1.62
C GLU A 161 10.27 -1.76 -2.12
N TYR A 162 10.15 -1.07 -3.27
CA TYR A 162 8.86 -0.82 -3.89
C TYR A 162 8.93 -1.20 -5.37
N VAL A 163 7.94 -1.98 -5.79
CA VAL A 163 7.79 -2.44 -7.16
C VAL A 163 6.41 -2.05 -7.70
N SER A 164 6.30 -1.96 -9.01
CA SER A 164 5.07 -1.52 -9.67
C SER A 164 4.50 -2.64 -10.52
N ILE A 165 3.23 -2.96 -10.35
CA ILE A 165 2.49 -4.02 -11.05
C ILE A 165 1.38 -3.40 -11.88
N THR A 166 1.28 -3.79 -13.14
CA THR A 166 0.23 -3.34 -14.06
C THR A 166 -1.11 -4.01 -13.79
N ASP A 167 -2.19 -3.39 -14.27
CA ASP A 167 -3.54 -3.95 -14.19
C ASP A 167 -3.62 -5.36 -14.78
N GLU A 168 -2.95 -5.60 -15.92
CA GLU A 168 -2.93 -6.91 -16.58
C GLU A 168 -2.24 -7.97 -15.70
N GLN A 169 -1.11 -7.65 -15.10
CA GLN A 169 -0.40 -8.55 -14.17
C GLN A 169 -1.25 -8.85 -12.93
N ALA A 170 -1.91 -7.83 -12.37
CA ALA A 170 -2.80 -8.01 -11.22
C ALA A 170 -4.00 -8.91 -11.54
N VAL A 171 -4.64 -8.74 -12.71
CA VAL A 171 -5.75 -9.61 -13.15
C VAL A 171 -5.27 -11.05 -13.35
N LYS A 172 -4.11 -11.27 -13.96
CA LYS A 172 -3.54 -12.62 -14.11
C LYS A 172 -3.28 -13.29 -12.76
N ALA A 173 -2.76 -12.54 -11.80
CA ALA A 173 -2.53 -13.05 -10.45
C ALA A 173 -3.83 -13.34 -9.71
N PHE A 174 -4.85 -12.50 -9.87
CA PHE A 174 -6.21 -12.76 -9.37
C PHE A 174 -6.77 -14.08 -9.88
N GLU A 175 -6.70 -14.29 -11.20
CA GLU A 175 -7.18 -15.55 -11.81
C GLU A 175 -6.36 -16.75 -11.37
N TYR A 176 -5.05 -16.60 -11.27
CA TYR A 176 -4.15 -17.66 -10.84
C TYR A 176 -4.50 -18.13 -9.44
N LEU A 177 -4.54 -17.21 -8.45
CA LEU A 177 -4.86 -17.53 -7.07
C LEU A 177 -6.25 -18.15 -6.93
N SER A 178 -7.24 -17.62 -7.68
CA SER A 178 -8.60 -18.15 -7.67
C SER A 178 -8.68 -19.58 -8.20
N LYS A 179 -7.88 -19.93 -9.21
CA LYS A 179 -7.86 -21.26 -9.83
C LYS A 179 -7.05 -22.27 -9.02
N THR A 180 -5.94 -21.86 -8.41
CA THR A 180 -5.02 -22.78 -7.71
C THR A 180 -5.41 -23.02 -6.25
N GLU A 181 -5.82 -21.95 -5.55
CA GLU A 181 -6.09 -21.98 -4.11
C GLU A 181 -7.58 -21.85 -3.76
N GLY A 182 -8.43 -21.54 -4.74
CA GLY A 182 -9.85 -21.29 -4.49
C GLY A 182 -10.11 -19.99 -3.71
N VAL A 183 -9.11 -19.12 -3.60
CA VAL A 183 -9.20 -17.82 -2.92
C VAL A 183 -9.51 -16.73 -3.94
N ILE A 184 -10.58 -15.97 -3.74
CA ILE A 184 -10.91 -14.81 -4.55
C ILE A 184 -10.38 -13.56 -3.82
N PRO A 185 -9.19 -13.04 -4.18
CA PRO A 185 -8.62 -11.89 -3.50
C PRO A 185 -9.31 -10.59 -3.93
N ALA A 186 -9.15 -9.52 -3.15
CA ALA A 186 -9.40 -8.18 -3.66
C ALA A 186 -8.38 -7.87 -4.78
N ILE A 187 -8.77 -7.04 -5.75
CA ILE A 187 -7.89 -6.70 -6.87
C ILE A 187 -6.64 -5.93 -6.39
N GLU A 188 -6.74 -5.20 -5.30
CA GLU A 188 -5.63 -4.58 -4.60
C GLU A 188 -4.58 -5.63 -4.18
N SER A 189 -5.03 -6.66 -3.49
CA SER A 189 -4.17 -7.76 -3.01
C SER A 189 -3.54 -8.55 -4.15
N SER A 190 -4.20 -8.61 -5.30
CA SER A 190 -3.69 -9.28 -6.49
C SER A 190 -2.40 -8.63 -7.01
N HIS A 191 -2.17 -7.34 -6.76
CA HIS A 191 -0.90 -6.69 -7.07
C HIS A 191 0.24 -7.30 -6.24
N ALA A 192 0.02 -7.52 -4.94
CA ALA A 192 1.01 -8.16 -4.08
C ALA A 192 1.30 -9.62 -4.51
N VAL A 193 0.25 -10.37 -4.90
CA VAL A 193 0.39 -11.72 -5.44
C VAL A 193 1.19 -11.72 -6.74
N ALA A 194 0.92 -10.78 -7.67
CA ALA A 194 1.65 -10.66 -8.93
C ALA A 194 3.14 -10.40 -8.68
N ALA A 195 3.47 -9.48 -7.78
CA ALA A 195 4.87 -9.22 -7.41
C ALA A 195 5.54 -10.45 -6.79
N ALA A 196 4.84 -11.21 -5.93
CA ALA A 196 5.35 -12.44 -5.36
C ALA A 196 5.61 -13.50 -6.45
N MET A 197 4.70 -13.65 -7.42
CA MET A 197 4.89 -14.57 -8.55
C MET A 197 6.12 -14.26 -9.40
N GLU A 198 6.52 -12.99 -9.49
CA GLU A 198 7.71 -12.57 -10.24
C GLU A 198 9.00 -12.67 -9.42
N ILE A 199 8.95 -12.30 -8.14
CA ILE A 199 10.14 -12.15 -7.30
C ILE A 199 10.54 -13.46 -6.61
N VAL A 200 9.58 -14.20 -6.03
CA VAL A 200 9.86 -15.41 -5.26
C VAL A 200 10.66 -16.46 -6.06
N PRO A 201 10.38 -16.73 -7.35
CA PRO A 201 11.17 -17.67 -8.15
C PRO A 201 12.63 -17.27 -8.33
N THR A 202 12.98 -15.99 -8.10
CA THR A 202 14.36 -15.49 -8.20
C THR A 202 15.14 -15.56 -6.88
N MET A 203 14.45 -15.88 -5.78
CA MET A 203 15.06 -16.03 -4.45
C MET A 203 15.84 -17.35 -4.34
N SER A 204 16.57 -17.51 -3.23
CA SER A 204 17.29 -18.76 -2.95
C SER A 204 16.36 -19.97 -2.92
N LYS A 205 16.91 -21.19 -3.03
CA LYS A 205 16.12 -22.41 -2.89
C LYS A 205 15.43 -22.44 -1.54
N ASP A 206 14.15 -22.82 -1.54
CA ASP A 206 13.29 -22.91 -0.37
C ASP A 206 13.04 -21.57 0.36
N PRO A 207 12.69 -20.49 -0.38
CA PRO A 207 12.32 -19.23 0.26
C PRO A 207 10.99 -19.36 0.99
N VAL A 208 10.90 -18.75 2.16
CA VAL A 208 9.62 -18.54 2.87
C VAL A 208 9.17 -17.11 2.62
N SER A 209 8.05 -16.93 1.99
CA SER A 209 7.48 -15.61 1.74
C SER A 209 6.07 -15.51 2.28
N TYR A 210 5.69 -14.33 2.72
CA TYR A 210 4.35 -14.00 3.17
C TYR A 210 3.77 -12.88 2.31
N THR A 211 2.62 -13.16 1.69
CA THR A 211 1.88 -12.14 0.94
C THR A 211 0.65 -11.75 1.73
N HIS A 212 0.59 -10.49 2.15
CA HIS A 212 -0.57 -9.97 2.84
C HIS A 212 -1.73 -9.74 1.88
N LEU A 213 -2.82 -10.46 2.12
CA LEU A 213 -4.07 -10.30 1.38
C LEU A 213 -5.03 -9.48 2.24
N ARG A 214 -5.39 -8.31 1.75
CA ARG A 214 -6.43 -7.48 2.35
C ARG A 214 -7.77 -8.24 2.32
N ALA A 215 -8.56 -8.12 3.38
CA ALA A 215 -9.90 -8.69 3.45
C ALA A 215 -10.75 -8.21 2.26
N HIS A 216 -11.45 -9.15 1.61
CA HIS A 216 -12.39 -8.82 0.55
C HIS A 216 -13.69 -8.34 1.19
N GLU A 217 -14.05 -7.08 0.94
CA GLU A 217 -15.34 -6.55 1.37
C GLU A 217 -16.44 -7.06 0.44
N THR A 218 -17.37 -7.82 1.01
CA THR A 218 -18.56 -8.25 0.29
C THR A 218 -19.66 -7.18 0.39
N ARG A 219 -20.51 -7.06 -0.62
CA ARG A 219 -21.63 -6.11 -0.63
C ARG A 219 -22.60 -6.28 0.56
N GLY A 220 -22.52 -7.38 1.30
CA GLY A 220 -23.30 -7.63 2.49
C GLY A 220 -22.83 -6.91 3.75
N ASN A 221 -21.68 -6.26 3.69
CA ASN A 221 -21.07 -5.51 4.80
C ASN A 221 -21.18 -3.98 4.64
N LEU A 222 -21.93 -3.52 3.62
CA LEU A 222 -22.22 -2.11 3.36
C LEU A 222 -23.62 -1.74 3.86
#